data_96296f7041d2a2988ff66014dce10483
#
_entry.id   96296f7041d2a2988ff66014dce10483
#
_cell.length_a   1.000
_cell.length_b   1.000
_cell.length_c   1.000
_cell.angle_alpha   90.00
_cell.angle_beta   90.00
_cell.angle_gamma   90.00
#
_symmetry.space_group_name_H-M   'P 1'
#
loop_
_entity.id
_entity.type
_entity.pdbx_description
1 polymer ?
#
loop_
_entity_poly.entity_id
_entity_poly.type
_entity_poly.pdbx_seq_one_letter_code
_entity_poly.pdbx_strand_id
1 'polypeptide(L)'
;MKSCPLSLRNLFLIFLFFAVIPSYADETIGFIETFALAEDRAAAIEELVPGTENFYYFKALLAQQGGENAEVAALLEPWIKRHGRTSRVVEIEHREALLQYTDNPQLTLAYLKKQLGLTFNHQQQRLDAKPDFPTKIDPKSFSWESFRDEAMRKNDLGQFTESGLDRLIREETPLNPAQRRDLLGRIEYADAERLVGVIAADLRTKESGGFGEFPVHRNLTLSQLDELAGLIPELESAPIFVETRLAKIQPGEDELISDPVALQAHLDRVWDYVTTLPPSFADVRAAVLYQRLELARSQGNYPREEFLLYLSLPRPMPYMRQDYVRDQRQRGISIQNRPDLLSPLGLTPLRNDEGLVRDYLDHFFVEEGQYTSFSNFVKEDYLKRVFAETKLLNGIGNAEKWFSMLSPGQVQTLKERIEIAFSPENRREYPVAESVDLTAGIKNVKELLVKVYEVNALNFYLNEKREINTDLNLDGLIANEEKRIVYDQPSMLRHVESF
;
A
#
# COMPACT_ATOMS: atom_id res chain seq x y z
N MET A 1 52.35 -3.79 30.07
CA MET A 1 52.02 -4.49 31.34
C MET A 1 50.53 -4.57 31.52
N LYS A 2 50.07 -5.80 31.74
CA LYS A 2 48.79 -6.32 32.23
C LYS A 2 47.58 -6.21 31.29
N SER A 3 47.48 -7.25 30.48
CA SER A 3 46.32 -7.86 29.91
C SER A 3 45.31 -8.29 31.00
N CYS A 4 44.03 -8.05 30.75
CA CYS A 4 42.95 -8.69 31.49
C CYS A 4 42.04 -9.42 30.47
N PRO A 5 41.88 -10.74 30.58
CA PRO A 5 41.05 -11.49 29.64
C PRO A 5 39.58 -11.41 30.09
N LEU A 6 38.71 -10.92 29.23
CA LEU A 6 37.26 -11.07 29.39
C LEU A 6 36.89 -12.53 29.14
N SER A 7 36.34 -13.14 30.17
CA SER A 7 35.98 -14.54 30.20
C SER A 7 34.80 -14.86 29.28
N LEU A 8 35.00 -15.86 28.45
CA LEU A 8 34.07 -16.46 27.48
C LEU A 8 32.84 -17.17 28.11
N ARG A 9 32.42 -16.78 29.31
CA ARG A 9 31.42 -17.55 30.07
C ARG A 9 30.00 -16.94 30.06
N ASN A 10 29.82 -15.77 29.47
CA ASN A 10 28.51 -15.11 29.39
C ASN A 10 27.86 -15.07 27.98
N LEU A 11 28.45 -15.79 26.99
CA LEU A 11 27.88 -15.84 25.64
C LEU A 11 26.99 -17.07 25.39
N PHE A 12 26.76 -17.93 26.40
CA PHE A 12 25.98 -19.17 26.23
C PHE A 12 24.55 -19.11 26.80
N LEU A 13 24.10 -17.96 27.27
CA LEU A 13 22.80 -17.82 27.93
C LEU A 13 21.77 -16.98 27.14
N ILE A 14 22.09 -16.55 25.91
CA ILE A 14 21.13 -15.79 25.05
C ILE A 14 20.57 -16.64 23.90
N PHE A 15 21.02 -17.90 23.72
CA PHE A 15 20.59 -18.74 22.58
C PHE A 15 19.51 -19.78 22.89
N LEU A 16 18.83 -19.69 24.04
CA LEU A 16 17.86 -20.73 24.45
C LEU A 16 16.43 -20.21 24.64
N PHE A 17 16.03 -19.10 23.99
CA PHE A 17 14.66 -18.61 24.06
C PHE A 17 14.00 -18.36 22.69
N PHE A 18 14.50 -19.01 21.64
CA PHE A 18 13.76 -19.17 20.38
C PHE A 18 13.40 -20.65 20.18
N ALA A 19 12.74 -21.23 21.14
CA ALA A 19 12.07 -22.52 20.98
C ALA A 19 10.62 -22.24 20.59
N VAL A 20 10.37 -22.35 19.29
CA VAL A 20 9.14 -22.91 18.69
C VAL A 20 7.87 -22.65 19.48
N ILE A 21 7.18 -21.57 19.17
CA ILE A 21 5.73 -21.50 19.40
C ILE A 21 5.14 -22.38 18.28
N PRO A 22 4.58 -23.57 18.58
CA PRO A 22 3.77 -24.25 17.59
C PRO A 22 2.55 -23.38 17.33
N SER A 23 2.42 -22.92 16.12
CA SER A 23 1.19 -22.33 15.60
C SER A 23 0.09 -23.38 15.63
N TYR A 24 -0.70 -23.43 16.70
CA TYR A 24 -1.96 -24.17 16.75
C TYR A 24 -3.10 -23.26 16.25
N ALA A 25 -3.00 -22.75 15.04
CA ALA A 25 -4.02 -21.84 14.51
C ALA A 25 -4.93 -22.45 13.44
N ASP A 26 -4.75 -23.73 13.05
CA ASP A 26 -5.36 -24.18 11.78
C ASP A 26 -6.49 -25.23 11.90
N GLU A 27 -6.63 -25.95 13.02
CA GLU A 27 -7.68 -26.98 13.07
C GLU A 27 -9.00 -26.50 13.69
N THR A 28 -8.98 -25.48 14.54
CA THR A 28 -10.19 -24.98 15.21
C THR A 28 -11.05 -24.08 14.33
N ILE A 29 -10.44 -23.33 13.41
CA ILE A 29 -11.16 -22.44 12.49
C ILE A 29 -11.96 -23.28 11.48
N GLY A 30 -11.36 -24.31 10.89
CA GLY A 30 -12.01 -25.18 9.92
C GLY A 30 -13.22 -25.94 10.48
N PHE A 31 -13.17 -26.42 11.73
CA PHE A 31 -14.31 -27.11 12.32
C PHE A 31 -15.47 -26.18 12.68
N ILE A 32 -15.18 -24.96 13.11
CA ILE A 32 -16.22 -23.93 13.38
C ILE A 32 -17.00 -23.64 12.10
N GLU A 33 -16.33 -23.48 10.98
CA GLU A 33 -16.95 -23.25 9.68
C GLU A 33 -17.73 -24.49 9.22
N THR A 34 -17.16 -25.68 9.34
CA THR A 34 -17.81 -26.94 9.01
C THR A 34 -19.11 -27.11 9.80
N PHE A 35 -19.08 -26.88 11.11
CA PHE A 35 -20.25 -26.95 11.97
C PHE A 35 -21.30 -25.87 11.63
N ALA A 36 -20.86 -24.64 11.34
CA ALA A 36 -21.76 -23.54 11.04
C ALA A 36 -22.51 -23.74 9.71
N LEU A 37 -21.83 -24.31 8.71
CA LEU A 37 -22.33 -24.51 7.34
C LEU A 37 -22.93 -25.88 7.13
N ALA A 38 -22.83 -26.84 8.07
CA ALA A 38 -23.34 -28.17 7.94
C ALA A 38 -24.87 -28.18 7.83
N GLU A 39 -25.40 -28.91 6.85
CA GLU A 39 -26.84 -29.20 6.73
C GLU A 39 -27.33 -30.08 7.92
N ASP A 40 -26.51 -31.04 8.33
CA ASP A 40 -26.67 -31.84 9.54
C ASP A 40 -25.51 -31.60 10.53
N ARG A 41 -25.80 -30.79 11.53
CA ARG A 41 -24.81 -30.45 12.58
C ARG A 41 -24.53 -31.60 13.54
N ALA A 42 -25.49 -32.51 13.71
CA ALA A 42 -25.30 -33.70 14.56
C ALA A 42 -24.28 -34.63 13.92
N ALA A 43 -24.35 -34.86 12.62
CA ALA A 43 -23.39 -35.65 11.88
C ALA A 43 -21.99 -35.00 11.91
N ALA A 44 -21.90 -33.68 11.80
CA ALA A 44 -20.61 -32.98 11.91
C ALA A 44 -19.93 -33.19 13.28
N ILE A 45 -20.71 -33.27 14.38
CA ILE A 45 -20.15 -33.50 15.72
C ILE A 45 -19.57 -34.94 15.86
N GLU A 46 -20.03 -35.89 15.09
CA GLU A 46 -19.51 -37.29 15.11
C GLU A 46 -18.05 -37.35 14.64
N GLU A 47 -17.56 -36.35 13.89
CA GLU A 47 -16.15 -36.24 13.48
C GLU A 47 -15.24 -35.83 14.64
N LEU A 48 -15.80 -35.28 15.72
CA LEU A 48 -15.00 -34.86 16.88
C LEU A 48 -14.69 -36.03 17.81
N VAL A 49 -13.48 -36.03 18.37
CA VAL A 49 -13.07 -37.05 19.33
C VAL A 49 -13.86 -36.89 20.63
N PRO A 50 -14.65 -37.90 21.06
CA PRO A 50 -15.40 -37.84 22.29
C PRO A 50 -14.52 -37.56 23.50
N GLY A 51 -14.99 -36.65 24.36
CA GLY A 51 -14.28 -36.27 25.57
C GLY A 51 -13.26 -35.14 25.41
N THR A 52 -13.05 -34.61 24.20
CA THR A 52 -12.30 -33.38 23.97
C THR A 52 -13.14 -32.16 24.31
N GLU A 53 -12.50 -31.01 24.55
CA GLU A 53 -13.21 -29.76 24.82
C GLU A 53 -14.10 -29.34 23.65
N ASN A 54 -13.62 -29.50 22.40
CA ASN A 54 -14.40 -29.22 21.20
C ASN A 54 -15.67 -30.09 21.13
N PHE A 55 -15.56 -31.37 21.43
CA PHE A 55 -16.71 -32.27 21.45
C PHE A 55 -17.79 -31.80 22.44
N TYR A 56 -17.41 -31.49 23.69
CA TYR A 56 -18.35 -31.00 24.68
C TYR A 56 -18.97 -29.65 24.27
N TYR A 57 -18.15 -28.72 23.78
CA TYR A 57 -18.61 -27.39 23.40
C TYR A 57 -19.63 -27.43 22.27
N PHE A 58 -19.31 -28.07 21.16
CA PHE A 58 -20.23 -28.12 20.00
C PHE A 58 -21.45 -28.94 20.25
N LYS A 59 -21.35 -30.01 21.03
CA LYS A 59 -22.48 -30.81 21.45
C LYS A 59 -23.42 -30.03 22.36
N ALA A 60 -22.89 -29.31 23.34
CA ALA A 60 -23.70 -28.44 24.19
C ALA A 60 -24.34 -27.29 23.40
N LEU A 61 -23.61 -26.72 22.42
CA LEU A 61 -24.13 -25.67 21.55
C LEU A 61 -25.29 -26.15 20.70
N LEU A 62 -25.19 -27.36 20.15
CA LEU A 62 -26.30 -27.99 19.37
C LEU A 62 -27.52 -28.25 20.26
N ALA A 63 -27.31 -28.82 21.45
CA ALA A 63 -28.39 -29.06 22.42
C ALA A 63 -29.09 -27.74 22.82
N GLN A 64 -28.33 -26.65 23.02
CA GLN A 64 -28.93 -25.33 23.28
C GLN A 64 -29.75 -24.81 22.11
N GLN A 65 -29.30 -25.04 20.88
CA GLN A 65 -30.08 -24.66 19.66
C GLN A 65 -31.37 -25.49 19.52
N GLY A 66 -31.32 -26.73 19.99
CA GLY A 66 -32.51 -27.63 20.05
C GLY A 66 -33.44 -27.37 21.23
N GLY A 67 -33.05 -26.54 22.19
CA GLY A 67 -33.82 -26.32 23.44
C GLY A 67 -33.71 -27.48 24.43
N GLU A 68 -32.68 -28.31 24.33
CA GLU A 68 -32.49 -29.54 25.13
C GLU A 68 -31.70 -29.24 26.40
N ASN A 69 -32.27 -28.41 27.27
CA ASN A 69 -31.62 -27.90 28.49
C ASN A 69 -31.08 -29.01 29.43
N ALA A 70 -31.80 -30.16 29.49
CA ALA A 70 -31.38 -31.31 30.28
C ALA A 70 -30.09 -31.96 29.75
N GLU A 71 -29.91 -32.01 28.43
CA GLU A 71 -28.70 -32.52 27.80
C GLU A 71 -27.51 -31.58 28.02
N VAL A 72 -27.74 -30.26 27.94
CA VAL A 72 -26.73 -29.26 28.26
C VAL A 72 -26.19 -29.44 29.69
N ALA A 73 -27.08 -29.60 30.65
CA ALA A 73 -26.71 -29.82 32.06
C ALA A 73 -25.91 -31.12 32.24
N ALA A 74 -26.31 -32.20 31.54
CA ALA A 74 -25.64 -33.48 31.58
C ALA A 74 -24.22 -33.45 30.96
N LEU A 75 -23.99 -32.58 29.99
CA LEU A 75 -22.68 -32.37 29.35
C LEU A 75 -21.73 -31.51 30.18
N LEU A 76 -22.24 -30.51 30.89
CA LEU A 76 -21.42 -29.57 31.66
C LEU A 76 -20.65 -30.23 32.79
N GLU A 77 -21.26 -31.14 33.55
CA GLU A 77 -20.62 -31.79 34.70
C GLU A 77 -19.34 -32.59 34.30
N PRO A 78 -19.41 -33.56 33.34
CA PRO A 78 -18.24 -34.32 32.92
C PRO A 78 -17.23 -33.44 32.19
N TRP A 79 -17.66 -32.39 31.49
CA TRP A 79 -16.79 -31.43 30.83
C TRP A 79 -15.95 -30.65 31.85
N ILE A 80 -16.59 -30.03 32.84
CA ILE A 80 -15.89 -29.29 33.91
C ILE A 80 -14.95 -30.19 34.69
N LYS A 81 -15.37 -31.43 34.99
CA LYS A 81 -14.52 -32.39 35.71
C LYS A 81 -13.25 -32.73 34.94
N ARG A 82 -13.31 -32.78 33.60
CA ARG A 82 -12.18 -33.19 32.75
C ARG A 82 -11.28 -32.04 32.34
N HIS A 83 -11.83 -30.90 31.97
CA HIS A 83 -11.12 -29.76 31.41
C HIS A 83 -11.09 -28.54 32.31
N GLY A 84 -11.78 -28.56 33.44
CA GLY A 84 -11.94 -27.39 34.31
C GLY A 84 -13.00 -26.42 33.77
N ARG A 85 -13.14 -25.29 34.47
CA ARG A 85 -14.10 -24.24 34.05
C ARG A 85 -13.42 -23.27 33.08
N THR A 86 -13.35 -23.67 31.84
CA THR A 86 -12.76 -22.86 30.74
C THR A 86 -13.69 -21.72 30.31
N SER A 87 -13.19 -20.81 29.48
CA SER A 87 -13.99 -19.72 28.89
C SER A 87 -15.19 -20.25 28.10
N ARG A 88 -15.05 -21.39 27.42
CA ARG A 88 -16.11 -22.04 26.65
C ARG A 88 -17.20 -22.62 27.55
N VAL A 89 -16.85 -23.20 28.68
CA VAL A 89 -17.83 -23.63 29.69
C VAL A 89 -18.62 -22.43 30.17
N VAL A 90 -17.95 -21.34 30.50
CA VAL A 90 -18.59 -20.11 30.97
C VAL A 90 -19.50 -19.52 29.90
N GLU A 91 -19.10 -19.55 28.63
CA GLU A 91 -19.94 -19.13 27.50
C GLU A 91 -21.24 -19.95 27.41
N ILE A 92 -21.16 -21.28 27.47
CA ILE A 92 -22.35 -22.16 27.43
C ILE A 92 -23.25 -21.90 28.65
N GLU A 93 -22.69 -21.73 29.85
CA GLU A 93 -23.46 -21.38 31.04
C GLU A 93 -24.18 -20.04 30.91
N HIS A 94 -23.50 -19.01 30.35
CA HIS A 94 -24.12 -17.71 30.11
C HIS A 94 -25.28 -17.81 29.11
N ARG A 95 -25.04 -18.51 28.00
CA ARG A 95 -26.09 -18.74 26.97
C ARG A 95 -27.28 -19.51 27.53
N GLU A 96 -27.01 -20.57 28.27
CA GLU A 96 -28.06 -21.39 28.92
C GLU A 96 -28.92 -20.54 29.86
N ALA A 97 -28.29 -19.76 30.73
CA ALA A 97 -29.00 -18.89 31.65
C ALA A 97 -29.86 -17.83 30.94
N LEU A 98 -29.45 -17.35 29.76
CA LEU A 98 -30.20 -16.38 28.97
C LEU A 98 -31.35 -17.06 28.18
N LEU A 99 -31.13 -18.25 27.61
CA LEU A 99 -32.14 -19.00 26.88
C LEU A 99 -33.30 -19.42 27.78
N GLN A 100 -33.02 -19.72 29.05
CA GLN A 100 -34.06 -20.06 30.06
C GLN A 100 -34.96 -18.88 30.48
N TYR A 101 -34.68 -17.65 29.98
CA TYR A 101 -35.48 -16.48 30.34
C TYR A 101 -36.98 -16.66 30.06
N THR A 102 -37.33 -17.27 28.96
CA THR A 102 -38.74 -17.49 28.57
C THR A 102 -39.48 -18.39 29.57
N ASP A 103 -38.78 -19.42 30.07
CA ASP A 103 -39.37 -20.42 30.94
C ASP A 103 -39.30 -20.04 32.43
N ASN A 104 -38.18 -19.41 32.81
CA ASN A 104 -37.91 -19.00 34.17
C ASN A 104 -37.16 -17.66 34.30
N PRO A 105 -37.88 -16.53 34.13
CA PRO A 105 -37.27 -15.19 34.19
C PRO A 105 -36.55 -14.89 35.51
N GLN A 106 -37.02 -15.48 36.61
CA GLN A 106 -36.44 -15.23 37.94
C GLN A 106 -35.03 -15.84 38.09
N LEU A 107 -34.82 -17.04 37.56
CA LEU A 107 -33.48 -17.66 37.56
C LEU A 107 -32.51 -16.90 36.67
N THR A 108 -32.91 -16.48 35.48
CA THR A 108 -32.07 -15.62 34.60
C THR A 108 -31.72 -14.31 35.30
N LEU A 109 -32.71 -13.64 35.94
CA LEU A 109 -32.47 -12.40 36.64
C LEU A 109 -31.48 -12.58 37.83
N ALA A 110 -31.65 -13.69 38.59
CA ALA A 110 -30.73 -14.01 39.69
C ALA A 110 -29.30 -14.27 39.18
N TYR A 111 -29.18 -14.97 38.06
CA TYR A 111 -27.93 -15.23 37.38
C TYR A 111 -27.24 -13.92 36.93
N LEU A 112 -27.96 -13.04 36.22
CA LEU A 112 -27.45 -11.75 35.77
C LEU A 112 -27.01 -10.85 36.94
N LYS A 113 -27.83 -10.79 37.98
CA LYS A 113 -27.47 -10.05 39.21
C LYS A 113 -26.14 -10.52 39.79
N LYS A 114 -25.96 -11.84 39.91
CA LYS A 114 -24.74 -12.44 40.41
C LYS A 114 -23.53 -12.16 39.52
N GLN A 115 -23.67 -12.33 38.21
CA GLN A 115 -22.56 -12.16 37.26
C GLN A 115 -22.12 -10.70 37.12
N LEU A 116 -23.04 -9.77 37.15
CA LEU A 116 -22.78 -8.35 36.97
C LEU A 116 -22.58 -7.62 38.32
N GLY A 117 -22.67 -8.33 39.45
CA GLY A 117 -22.54 -7.74 40.80
C GLY A 117 -23.61 -6.68 41.07
N LEU A 118 -24.81 -6.83 40.48
CA LEU A 118 -25.84 -5.81 40.60
C LEU A 118 -26.49 -5.85 41.99
N THR A 119 -26.41 -4.75 42.66
CA THR A 119 -27.13 -4.50 43.92
C THR A 119 -28.22 -3.48 43.69
N PHE A 120 -29.46 -3.88 43.87
CA PHE A 120 -30.59 -2.95 43.76
C PHE A 120 -30.91 -2.38 45.14
N ASN A 121 -30.39 -1.18 45.38
CA ASN A 121 -30.78 -0.44 46.59
C ASN A 121 -32.08 0.30 46.27
N HIS A 122 -33.18 -0.42 46.31
CA HIS A 122 -34.47 0.24 46.28
C HIS A 122 -34.72 0.91 47.62
N GLN A 123 -34.78 2.22 47.59
CA GLN A 123 -35.32 2.94 48.74
C GLN A 123 -36.80 2.54 48.87
N GLN A 124 -37.17 2.18 50.07
CA GLN A 124 -38.56 1.85 50.39
C GLN A 124 -39.46 3.03 50.00
N GLN A 125 -40.46 2.77 49.17
CA GLN A 125 -41.39 3.78 48.69
C GLN A 125 -42.13 4.35 49.94
N ARG A 126 -41.90 5.61 50.27
CA ARG A 126 -42.64 6.30 51.32
C ARG A 126 -43.95 6.79 50.69
N LEU A 127 -45.05 6.07 50.94
CA LEU A 127 -46.36 6.36 50.37
C LEU A 127 -46.91 7.75 50.76
N ASP A 128 -46.46 8.33 51.87
CA ASP A 128 -46.88 9.62 52.41
C ASP A 128 -45.88 10.77 52.16
N ALA A 129 -44.82 10.52 51.48
CA ALA A 129 -43.84 11.55 51.18
C ALA A 129 -44.34 12.46 50.07
N LYS A 130 -44.67 13.69 50.35
CA LYS A 130 -44.87 14.69 49.33
C LYS A 130 -43.48 15.03 48.79
N PRO A 131 -43.23 14.77 47.50
CA PRO A 131 -41.92 15.09 46.92
C PRO A 131 -41.75 16.61 46.96
N ASP A 132 -40.67 17.06 47.56
CA ASP A 132 -40.24 18.47 47.57
C ASP A 132 -39.59 18.87 46.26
N PHE A 133 -39.51 17.96 45.33
CA PHE A 133 -38.97 18.19 44.02
C PHE A 133 -40.05 18.50 42.98
N PRO A 134 -39.79 19.33 41.98
CA PRO A 134 -40.75 19.61 40.94
C PRO A 134 -41.13 18.28 40.21
N THR A 135 -42.42 17.99 40.18
CA THR A 135 -42.95 16.76 39.50
C THR A 135 -42.91 16.88 37.97
N LYS A 136 -42.57 18.03 37.45
CA LYS A 136 -42.30 18.28 36.04
C LYS A 136 -40.96 18.96 35.93
N ILE A 137 -40.07 18.33 35.19
CA ILE A 137 -38.79 18.90 34.79
C ILE A 137 -39.05 19.77 33.56
N ASP A 138 -38.53 21.00 33.56
CA ASP A 138 -38.64 21.86 32.39
C ASP A 138 -37.90 21.21 31.21
N PRO A 139 -38.59 20.90 30.12
CA PRO A 139 -37.97 20.29 28.94
C PRO A 139 -36.76 21.07 28.42
N LYS A 140 -36.74 22.39 28.65
CA LYS A 140 -35.60 23.25 28.27
C LYS A 140 -34.30 22.86 28.99
N SER A 141 -34.39 22.31 30.23
CA SER A 141 -33.23 21.89 31.00
C SER A 141 -32.50 20.68 30.40
N PHE A 142 -33.18 19.93 29.49
CA PHE A 142 -32.66 18.77 28.78
C PHE A 142 -32.54 19.02 27.27
N SER A 143 -32.67 20.28 26.83
CA SER A 143 -32.48 20.59 25.43
C SER A 143 -31.00 20.53 25.05
N TRP A 144 -30.74 20.19 23.77
CA TRP A 144 -29.40 20.24 23.21
C TRP A 144 -28.76 21.62 23.40
N GLU A 145 -29.51 22.69 23.19
CA GLU A 145 -29.05 24.06 23.34
C GLU A 145 -28.55 24.35 24.74
N SER A 146 -29.30 23.91 25.78
CA SER A 146 -28.89 24.12 27.17
C SER A 146 -27.64 23.33 27.52
N PHE A 147 -27.56 22.08 27.05
CA PHE A 147 -26.38 21.24 27.22
C PHE A 147 -25.17 21.85 26.49
N ARG A 148 -25.34 22.22 25.21
CA ARG A 148 -24.30 22.85 24.40
C ARG A 148 -23.77 24.10 25.09
N ASP A 149 -24.65 25.01 25.44
CA ASP A 149 -24.30 26.32 26.01
C ASP A 149 -23.54 26.17 27.37
N GLU A 150 -23.90 25.20 28.16
CA GLU A 150 -23.16 24.89 29.40
C GLU A 150 -21.79 24.23 29.11
N ALA A 151 -21.75 23.24 28.22
CA ALA A 151 -20.53 22.54 27.86
C ALA A 151 -19.52 23.43 27.15
N MET A 152 -20.01 24.39 26.34
CA MET A 152 -19.17 25.36 25.59
C MET A 152 -18.54 26.46 26.47
N ARG A 153 -18.91 26.56 27.75
CA ARG A 153 -18.25 27.51 28.68
C ARG A 153 -16.80 27.16 28.97
N LYS A 154 -16.40 25.92 28.69
CA LYS A 154 -15.01 25.44 28.82
C LYS A 154 -14.24 25.62 27.53
N ASN A 155 -12.92 25.66 27.60
CA ASN A 155 -12.04 25.68 26.44
C ASN A 155 -11.80 24.30 25.81
N ASP A 156 -12.26 23.23 26.47
CA ASP A 156 -12.24 21.87 25.96
C ASP A 156 -13.67 21.39 25.69
N LEU A 157 -13.79 20.41 24.79
CA LEU A 157 -15.05 19.78 24.42
C LEU A 157 -15.23 18.41 25.06
N GLY A 158 -14.56 18.15 26.20
CA GLY A 158 -14.53 16.87 26.89
C GLY A 158 -15.89 16.31 27.30
N GLN A 159 -16.92 17.16 27.39
CA GLN A 159 -18.29 16.74 27.70
C GLN A 159 -19.07 16.21 26.49
N PHE A 160 -18.59 16.49 25.27
CA PHE A 160 -19.25 16.02 24.06
C PHE A 160 -18.78 14.61 23.70
N THR A 161 -19.70 13.77 23.28
CA THR A 161 -19.44 12.52 22.58
C THR A 161 -19.10 12.82 21.12
N GLU A 162 -18.64 11.83 20.36
CA GLU A 162 -18.36 11.94 18.92
C GLU A 162 -19.58 12.49 18.15
N SER A 163 -20.77 11.93 18.37
CA SER A 163 -22.01 12.42 17.77
C SER A 163 -22.34 13.88 18.16
N GLY A 164 -21.94 14.30 19.35
CA GLY A 164 -22.07 15.69 19.79
C GLY A 164 -21.11 16.62 19.06
N LEU A 165 -19.86 16.18 18.85
CA LEU A 165 -18.86 16.92 18.05
C LEU A 165 -19.30 17.07 16.60
N ASP A 166 -19.80 15.99 15.97
CA ASP A 166 -20.35 16.02 14.63
C ASP A 166 -21.52 17.02 14.51
N ARG A 167 -22.39 17.02 15.52
CA ARG A 167 -23.49 17.99 15.56
C ARG A 167 -23.03 19.43 15.68
N LEU A 168 -21.97 19.72 16.46
CA LEU A 168 -21.37 21.06 16.55
C LEU A 168 -20.89 21.55 15.18
N ILE A 169 -20.27 20.67 14.39
CA ILE A 169 -19.81 21.00 13.03
C ILE A 169 -20.99 21.28 12.11
N ARG A 170 -22.00 20.40 12.11
CA ARG A 170 -23.18 20.49 11.25
C ARG A 170 -24.00 21.75 11.52
N GLU A 171 -24.12 22.15 12.79
CA GLU A 171 -24.83 23.35 13.20
C GLU A 171 -23.98 24.64 13.06
N GLU A 172 -22.73 24.52 12.56
CA GLU A 172 -21.79 25.65 12.47
C GLU A 172 -21.61 26.40 13.79
N THR A 173 -21.60 25.68 14.89
CA THR A 173 -21.44 26.27 16.21
C THR A 173 -20.12 27.04 16.28
N PRO A 174 -20.13 28.35 16.66
CA PRO A 174 -18.90 29.11 16.77
C PRO A 174 -17.95 28.51 17.79
N LEU A 175 -16.76 28.10 17.35
CA LEU A 175 -15.71 27.52 18.20
C LEU A 175 -14.57 28.54 18.35
N ASN A 176 -14.09 28.72 19.59
CA ASN A 176 -12.84 29.43 19.79
C ASN A 176 -11.64 28.54 19.32
N PRO A 177 -10.43 29.10 19.14
CA PRO A 177 -9.28 28.32 18.64
C PRO A 177 -8.99 27.07 19.46
N ALA A 178 -9.06 27.13 20.79
CA ALA A 178 -8.78 25.99 21.65
C ALA A 178 -9.82 24.87 21.48
N GLN A 179 -11.10 25.21 21.46
CA GLN A 179 -12.20 24.27 21.22
C GLN A 179 -12.12 23.63 19.85
N ARG A 180 -11.76 24.42 18.82
CA ARG A 180 -11.58 23.92 17.43
C ARG A 180 -10.47 22.89 17.38
N ARG A 181 -9.34 23.15 18.00
CA ARG A 181 -8.20 22.22 18.04
C ARG A 181 -8.52 20.96 18.83
N ASP A 182 -9.23 21.08 19.96
CA ASP A 182 -9.69 19.91 20.72
C ASP A 182 -10.66 19.06 19.89
N LEU A 183 -11.58 19.69 19.15
CA LEU A 183 -12.48 19.00 18.21
C LEU A 183 -11.70 18.24 17.14
N LEU A 184 -10.76 18.91 16.43
CA LEU A 184 -9.98 18.30 15.36
C LEU A 184 -9.07 17.17 15.86
N GLY A 185 -8.58 17.26 17.10
CA GLY A 185 -7.79 16.21 17.72
C GLY A 185 -8.58 14.96 18.11
N ARG A 186 -9.91 15.06 18.22
CA ARG A 186 -10.81 13.97 18.64
C ARG A 186 -11.61 13.34 17.50
N ILE A 187 -11.73 14.03 16.38
CA ILE A 187 -12.40 13.50 15.18
C ILE A 187 -11.39 12.70 14.36
N GLU A 188 -11.72 11.44 14.11
CA GLU A 188 -10.92 10.56 13.24
C GLU A 188 -11.53 10.43 11.85
N TYR A 189 -12.86 10.55 11.72
CA TYR A 189 -13.58 10.36 10.46
C TYR A 189 -13.84 11.70 9.75
N ALA A 190 -13.76 11.70 8.44
CA ALA A 190 -13.88 12.89 7.61
C ALA A 190 -15.29 13.08 7.00
N ASP A 191 -16.28 12.30 7.44
CA ASP A 191 -17.65 12.29 6.90
C ASP A 191 -18.55 13.42 7.41
N ALA A 192 -18.06 14.19 8.42
CA ALA A 192 -18.82 15.31 8.94
C ALA A 192 -19.00 16.42 7.88
N GLU A 193 -20.25 16.76 7.58
CA GLU A 193 -20.56 17.93 6.75
C GLU A 193 -19.85 19.19 7.27
N ARG A 194 -19.27 19.99 6.37
CA ARG A 194 -18.59 21.26 6.71
C ARG A 194 -17.28 21.16 7.51
N LEU A 195 -16.76 19.95 7.71
CA LEU A 195 -15.50 19.73 8.39
C LEU A 195 -14.35 20.53 7.75
N VAL A 196 -14.34 20.65 6.42
CA VAL A 196 -13.35 21.41 5.66
C VAL A 196 -13.28 22.87 6.12
N GLY A 197 -14.43 23.49 6.37
CA GLY A 197 -14.50 24.87 6.90
C GLY A 197 -13.87 25.01 8.30
N VAL A 198 -14.05 24.01 9.16
CA VAL A 198 -13.44 23.98 10.50
C VAL A 198 -11.92 23.84 10.40
N ILE A 199 -11.43 22.92 9.54
CA ILE A 199 -10.00 22.74 9.28
C ILE A 199 -9.39 24.01 8.70
N ALA A 200 -10.03 24.63 7.69
CA ALA A 200 -9.56 25.87 7.08
C ALA A 200 -9.48 27.03 8.10
N ALA A 201 -10.44 27.08 9.02
CA ALA A 201 -10.43 28.08 10.08
C ALA A 201 -9.30 27.85 11.09
N ASP A 202 -8.93 26.59 11.39
CA ASP A 202 -7.77 26.28 12.24
C ASP A 202 -6.45 26.63 11.54
N LEU A 203 -6.28 26.21 10.30
CA LEU A 203 -5.05 26.43 9.52
C LEU A 203 -4.72 27.93 9.34
N ARG A 204 -5.72 28.84 9.45
CA ARG A 204 -5.51 30.29 9.40
C ARG A 204 -5.11 30.89 10.75
N THR A 205 -5.09 30.12 11.83
CA THR A 205 -4.70 30.61 13.16
C THR A 205 -3.20 30.51 13.36
N LYS A 206 -2.64 31.35 14.23
CA LYS A 206 -1.21 31.35 14.55
C LYS A 206 -0.80 30.11 15.37
N GLU A 207 -1.75 29.56 16.07
CA GLU A 207 -1.58 28.39 16.95
C GLU A 207 -1.59 27.07 16.15
N SER A 208 -1.93 27.12 14.86
CA SER A 208 -1.97 25.93 14.02
C SER A 208 -0.57 25.37 13.77
N GLY A 209 -0.39 24.08 13.97
CA GLY A 209 0.80 23.33 13.55
C GLY A 209 0.82 23.00 12.05
N GLY A 210 -0.21 23.45 11.31
CA GLY A 210 -0.33 23.22 9.88
C GLY A 210 -1.09 21.96 9.51
N PHE A 211 -1.23 21.73 8.22
CA PHE A 211 -1.88 20.54 7.69
C PHE A 211 -1.09 19.28 8.07
N GLY A 212 -1.79 18.26 8.55
CA GLY A 212 -1.18 17.01 9.01
C GLY A 212 -0.98 16.93 10.53
N GLU A 213 -1.23 18.02 11.28
CA GLU A 213 -1.16 18.01 12.74
C GLU A 213 -2.18 17.04 13.36
N PHE A 214 -3.40 17.02 12.82
CA PHE A 214 -4.46 16.13 13.30
C PHE A 214 -4.68 14.94 12.36
N PRO A 215 -5.01 13.75 12.91
CA PRO A 215 -5.27 12.55 12.11
C PRO A 215 -6.34 12.74 11.03
N VAL A 216 -7.40 13.49 11.34
CA VAL A 216 -8.51 13.76 10.42
C VAL A 216 -8.05 14.43 9.11
N HIS A 217 -6.95 15.21 9.13
CA HIS A 217 -6.42 15.84 7.91
C HIS A 217 -6.05 14.81 6.84
N ARG A 218 -5.46 13.68 7.25
CA ARG A 218 -5.07 12.59 6.34
C ARG A 218 -6.24 11.71 5.90
N ASN A 219 -7.36 11.79 6.63
CA ASN A 219 -8.57 11.01 6.35
C ASN A 219 -9.53 11.73 5.39
N LEU A 220 -9.28 13.00 5.04
CA LEU A 220 -10.08 13.75 4.08
C LEU A 220 -10.17 13.02 2.75
N THR A 221 -11.34 13.09 2.12
CA THR A 221 -11.57 12.61 0.75
C THR A 221 -10.90 13.54 -0.26
N LEU A 222 -10.74 13.06 -1.50
CA LEU A 222 -10.15 13.87 -2.57
C LEU A 222 -10.94 15.17 -2.78
N SER A 223 -12.30 15.10 -2.80
CA SER A 223 -13.14 16.29 -2.98
C SER A 223 -13.01 17.28 -1.83
N GLN A 224 -12.83 16.82 -0.59
CA GLN A 224 -12.59 17.68 0.57
C GLN A 224 -11.20 18.32 0.53
N LEU A 225 -10.19 17.62 0.03
CA LEU A 225 -8.86 18.18 -0.21
C LEU A 225 -8.91 19.25 -1.31
N ASP A 226 -9.69 19.03 -2.37
CA ASP A 226 -9.90 20.01 -3.44
C ASP A 226 -10.60 21.29 -2.91
N GLU A 227 -11.64 21.11 -2.10
CA GLU A 227 -12.32 22.21 -1.44
C GLU A 227 -11.36 22.99 -0.51
N LEU A 228 -10.56 22.27 0.29
CA LEU A 228 -9.61 22.88 1.21
C LEU A 228 -8.50 23.64 0.47
N ALA A 229 -7.99 23.10 -0.65
CA ALA A 229 -7.04 23.79 -1.52
C ALA A 229 -7.64 25.05 -2.15
N GLY A 230 -8.93 25.01 -2.52
CA GLY A 230 -9.67 26.20 -2.98
C GLY A 230 -9.77 27.29 -1.92
N LEU A 231 -9.89 26.91 -0.63
CA LEU A 231 -9.94 27.84 0.50
C LEU A 231 -8.56 28.37 0.92
N ILE A 232 -7.51 27.55 0.78
CA ILE A 232 -6.12 27.84 1.18
C ILE A 232 -5.17 27.31 0.10
N PRO A 233 -4.96 28.07 -1.00
CA PRO A 233 -4.11 27.62 -2.12
C PRO A 233 -2.66 27.32 -1.75
N GLU A 234 -2.15 27.91 -0.67
CA GLU A 234 -0.78 27.71 -0.18
C GLU A 234 -0.51 26.26 0.23
N LEU A 235 -1.56 25.48 0.52
CA LEU A 235 -1.45 24.05 0.87
C LEU A 235 -0.86 23.20 -0.26
N GLU A 236 -1.06 23.60 -1.52
CA GLU A 236 -0.43 22.94 -2.68
C GLU A 236 1.11 23.02 -2.66
N SER A 237 1.68 23.85 -1.77
CA SER A 237 3.12 23.93 -1.51
C SER A 237 3.56 23.14 -0.27
N ALA A 238 2.62 22.60 0.50
CA ALA A 238 2.88 21.88 1.73
C ALA A 238 3.09 20.37 1.45
N PRO A 239 4.27 19.79 1.77
CA PRO A 239 4.59 18.39 1.43
C PRO A 239 3.56 17.40 1.96
N ILE A 240 3.10 17.54 3.21
CA ILE A 240 2.12 16.63 3.83
C ILE A 240 0.76 16.70 3.12
N PHE A 241 0.35 17.88 2.66
CA PHE A 241 -0.90 18.03 1.90
C PHE A 241 -0.80 17.32 0.55
N VAL A 242 0.30 17.55 -0.19
CA VAL A 242 0.56 16.90 -1.48
C VAL A 242 0.65 15.38 -1.33
N GLU A 243 1.37 14.89 -0.30
CA GLU A 243 1.44 13.46 0.04
C GLU A 243 0.04 12.87 0.28
N THR A 244 -0.76 13.54 1.12
CA THR A 244 -2.12 13.09 1.44
C THR A 244 -2.99 13.03 0.19
N ARG A 245 -2.91 14.03 -0.68
CA ARG A 245 -3.69 14.06 -1.92
C ARG A 245 -3.25 13.00 -2.92
N LEU A 246 -1.94 12.81 -3.10
CA LEU A 246 -1.41 11.72 -3.91
C LEU A 246 -1.87 10.35 -3.40
N ALA A 247 -1.88 10.14 -2.08
CA ALA A 247 -2.40 8.92 -1.48
C ALA A 247 -3.89 8.65 -1.77
N LYS A 248 -4.68 9.68 -2.12
CA LYS A 248 -6.09 9.53 -2.54
C LYS A 248 -6.29 9.30 -4.04
N ILE A 249 -5.23 9.49 -4.85
CA ILE A 249 -5.24 9.23 -6.29
C ILE A 249 -4.75 7.79 -6.59
N GLN A 250 -4.58 6.96 -5.58
CA GLN A 250 -4.16 5.55 -5.75
C GLN A 250 -5.05 4.81 -6.74
N PRO A 251 -4.50 3.77 -7.41
CA PRO A 251 -5.34 2.86 -8.19
C PRO A 251 -6.44 2.26 -7.32
N GLY A 252 -7.64 2.11 -7.90
CA GLY A 252 -8.74 1.40 -7.24
C GLY A 252 -8.37 -0.06 -6.98
N GLU A 253 -9.05 -0.71 -6.02
CA GLU A 253 -8.84 -2.14 -5.73
C GLU A 253 -9.10 -3.04 -6.95
N ASP A 254 -9.97 -2.59 -7.86
CA ASP A 254 -10.32 -3.30 -9.11
C ASP A 254 -9.40 -2.91 -10.29
N GLU A 255 -8.50 -1.95 -10.13
CA GLU A 255 -7.58 -1.51 -11.19
C GLU A 255 -6.30 -2.36 -11.16
N LEU A 256 -6.16 -3.28 -12.11
CA LEU A 256 -4.94 -4.06 -12.29
C LEU A 256 -3.86 -3.20 -12.95
N ILE A 257 -2.93 -2.64 -12.17
CA ILE A 257 -1.81 -1.83 -12.68
C ILE A 257 -0.88 -2.65 -13.62
N SER A 258 -0.97 -3.97 -13.60
CA SER A 258 -0.28 -4.82 -14.58
C SER A 258 -0.86 -4.71 -15.99
N ASP A 259 -2.12 -4.26 -16.13
CA ASP A 259 -2.70 -3.94 -17.43
C ASP A 259 -2.21 -2.57 -17.91
N PRO A 260 -1.61 -2.49 -19.12
CA PRO A 260 -1.10 -1.23 -19.66
C PRO A 260 -2.15 -0.12 -19.81
N VAL A 261 -3.43 -0.48 -20.06
CA VAL A 261 -4.51 0.49 -20.23
C VAL A 261 -4.89 1.09 -18.88
N ALA A 262 -5.02 0.24 -17.84
CA ALA A 262 -5.29 0.68 -16.48
C ALA A 262 -4.13 1.53 -15.93
N LEU A 263 -2.89 1.11 -16.16
CA LEU A 263 -1.70 1.87 -15.79
C LEU A 263 -1.66 3.24 -16.47
N GLN A 264 -1.96 3.32 -17.78
CA GLN A 264 -2.01 4.60 -18.49
C GLN A 264 -3.05 5.52 -17.88
N ALA A 265 -4.26 5.03 -17.65
CA ALA A 265 -5.34 5.81 -17.04
C ALA A 265 -4.98 6.33 -15.64
N HIS A 266 -4.31 5.49 -14.83
CA HIS A 266 -3.80 5.90 -13.52
C HIS A 266 -2.72 6.99 -13.64
N LEU A 267 -1.72 6.78 -14.52
CA LEU A 267 -0.66 7.77 -14.74
C LEU A 267 -1.19 9.10 -15.29
N ASP A 268 -2.26 9.08 -16.09
CA ASP A 268 -2.91 10.30 -16.58
C ASP A 268 -3.57 11.06 -15.44
N ARG A 269 -4.33 10.41 -14.56
CA ARG A 269 -4.92 11.03 -13.36
C ARG A 269 -3.85 11.65 -12.45
N VAL A 270 -2.75 10.93 -12.23
CA VAL A 270 -1.63 11.47 -11.43
C VAL A 270 -0.96 12.63 -12.14
N TRP A 271 -0.78 12.55 -13.46
CA TRP A 271 -0.15 13.58 -14.28
C TRP A 271 -0.94 14.88 -14.25
N ASP A 272 -2.26 14.81 -14.39
CA ASP A 272 -3.13 15.97 -14.32
C ASP A 272 -2.94 16.74 -13.01
N TYR A 273 -2.79 16.05 -11.90
CA TYR A 273 -2.54 16.71 -10.62
C TYR A 273 -1.10 17.23 -10.49
N VAL A 274 -0.08 16.42 -10.77
CA VAL A 274 1.33 16.84 -10.51
C VAL A 274 1.79 17.99 -11.42
N THR A 275 1.12 18.22 -12.55
CA THR A 275 1.39 19.38 -13.41
C THR A 275 0.96 20.70 -12.77
N THR A 276 -0.03 20.68 -11.88
CA THR A 276 -0.51 21.88 -11.16
C THR A 276 0.41 22.27 -10.00
N LEU A 277 1.22 21.34 -9.51
CA LEU A 277 2.08 21.56 -8.35
C LEU A 277 3.18 22.60 -8.64
N PRO A 278 3.64 23.33 -7.62
CA PRO A 278 4.74 24.28 -7.77
C PRO A 278 6.07 23.60 -8.15
N PRO A 279 7.06 24.37 -8.65
CA PRO A 279 8.35 23.83 -9.08
C PRO A 279 9.13 23.05 -8.01
N SER A 280 8.82 23.27 -6.73
CA SER A 280 9.40 22.51 -5.61
C SER A 280 9.08 21.00 -5.65
N PHE A 281 8.08 20.58 -6.46
CA PHE A 281 7.71 19.18 -6.68
C PHE A 281 8.13 18.64 -8.05
N ALA A 282 9.20 19.20 -8.62
CA ALA A 282 9.73 18.76 -9.90
C ALA A 282 10.21 17.28 -9.90
N ASP A 283 10.62 16.77 -8.73
CA ASP A 283 10.96 15.35 -8.53
C ASP A 283 9.75 14.42 -8.73
N VAL A 284 8.58 14.79 -8.21
CA VAL A 284 7.35 14.00 -8.40
C VAL A 284 6.96 14.00 -9.88
N ARG A 285 7.03 15.17 -10.55
CA ARG A 285 6.79 15.25 -11.99
C ARG A 285 7.76 14.39 -12.79
N ALA A 286 9.05 14.42 -12.45
CA ALA A 286 10.06 13.61 -13.12
C ALA A 286 9.79 12.11 -12.95
N ALA A 287 9.36 11.67 -11.77
CA ALA A 287 9.05 10.27 -11.50
C ALA A 287 7.80 9.81 -12.27
N VAL A 288 6.76 10.62 -12.36
CA VAL A 288 5.57 10.29 -13.13
C VAL A 288 5.89 10.25 -14.64
N LEU A 289 6.64 11.23 -15.15
CA LEU A 289 7.09 11.21 -16.55
C LEU A 289 7.96 9.99 -16.86
N TYR A 290 8.85 9.61 -15.95
CA TYR A 290 9.64 8.39 -16.11
C TYR A 290 8.74 7.17 -16.33
N GLN A 291 7.71 6.97 -15.51
CA GLN A 291 6.79 5.84 -15.66
C GLN A 291 5.96 5.93 -16.94
N ARG A 292 5.52 7.13 -17.34
CA ARG A 292 4.81 7.33 -18.62
C ARG A 292 5.70 6.97 -19.82
N LEU A 293 6.96 7.41 -19.80
CA LEU A 293 7.93 7.10 -20.84
C LEU A 293 8.30 5.61 -20.86
N GLU A 294 8.42 4.95 -19.70
CA GLU A 294 8.62 3.50 -19.60
C GLU A 294 7.43 2.73 -20.20
N LEU A 295 6.20 3.15 -19.87
CA LEU A 295 4.99 2.55 -20.44
C LEU A 295 4.92 2.77 -21.95
N ALA A 296 5.15 3.99 -22.44
CA ALA A 296 5.16 4.30 -23.86
C ALA A 296 6.22 3.46 -24.61
N ARG A 297 7.44 3.35 -24.05
CA ARG A 297 8.52 2.52 -24.59
C ARG A 297 8.13 1.05 -24.68
N SER A 298 7.44 0.53 -23.67
CA SER A 298 6.96 -0.87 -23.67
C SER A 298 5.89 -1.14 -24.74
N GLN A 299 5.28 -0.09 -25.27
CA GLN A 299 4.30 -0.13 -26.35
C GLN A 299 4.92 0.23 -27.73
N GLY A 300 6.24 0.38 -27.81
CA GLY A 300 6.93 0.81 -29.05
C GLY A 300 6.73 2.29 -29.39
N ASN A 301 6.20 3.08 -28.46
CA ASN A 301 5.93 4.50 -28.65
C ASN A 301 7.00 5.35 -27.96
N TYR A 302 7.53 6.35 -28.67
CA TYR A 302 8.59 7.23 -28.16
C TYR A 302 8.16 8.70 -28.27
N PRO A 303 7.28 9.20 -27.39
CA PRO A 303 6.75 10.57 -27.45
C PRO A 303 7.84 11.61 -27.20
N ARG A 304 8.24 12.31 -28.27
CA ARG A 304 9.36 13.25 -28.26
C ARG A 304 9.15 14.44 -27.31
N GLU A 305 7.94 14.98 -27.29
CA GLU A 305 7.63 16.16 -26.46
C GLU A 305 7.70 15.83 -24.97
N GLU A 306 7.13 14.68 -24.56
CA GLU A 306 7.22 14.22 -23.16
C GLU A 306 8.68 13.91 -22.79
N PHE A 307 9.45 13.32 -23.69
CA PHE A 307 10.86 13.08 -23.46
C PHE A 307 11.67 14.37 -23.29
N LEU A 308 11.42 15.40 -24.10
CA LEU A 308 12.05 16.71 -23.96
C LEU A 308 11.65 17.38 -22.64
N LEU A 309 10.37 17.27 -22.26
CA LEU A 309 9.89 17.75 -20.96
C LEU A 309 10.60 17.01 -19.82
N TYR A 310 10.74 15.69 -19.92
CA TYR A 310 11.47 14.89 -18.93
C TYR A 310 12.94 15.33 -18.82
N LEU A 311 13.63 15.53 -19.92
CA LEU A 311 15.03 16.03 -19.93
C LEU A 311 15.14 17.44 -19.32
N SER A 312 14.11 18.27 -19.45
CA SER A 312 14.11 19.62 -18.88
C SER A 312 14.00 19.65 -17.35
N LEU A 313 13.58 18.56 -16.71
CA LEU A 313 13.53 18.47 -15.25
C LEU A 313 14.93 18.14 -14.72
N PRO A 314 15.55 19.01 -13.88
CA PRO A 314 16.93 18.84 -13.45
C PRO A 314 17.06 17.61 -12.53
N ARG A 315 17.97 16.71 -12.85
CA ARG A 315 18.28 15.51 -12.06
C ARG A 315 19.78 15.38 -11.83
N PRO A 316 20.25 14.85 -10.70
CA PRO A 316 21.67 14.69 -10.42
C PRO A 316 22.27 13.48 -11.19
N MET A 317 22.02 13.41 -12.50
CA MET A 317 22.48 12.31 -13.35
C MET A 317 23.80 12.63 -14.05
N PRO A 318 24.70 11.64 -14.22
CA PRO A 318 26.02 11.85 -14.81
C PRO A 318 25.99 12.43 -16.22
N TYR A 319 24.97 12.08 -17.03
CA TYR A 319 24.81 12.54 -18.41
C TYR A 319 24.25 13.96 -18.52
N MET A 320 23.62 14.51 -17.47
CA MET A 320 23.07 15.86 -17.52
C MET A 320 24.13 16.93 -17.42
N ARG A 321 23.88 18.05 -18.07
CA ARG A 321 24.72 19.25 -17.98
C ARG A 321 24.71 19.81 -16.56
N GLN A 322 25.87 19.88 -15.92
CA GLN A 322 25.99 20.33 -14.54
C GLN A 322 25.76 21.85 -14.37
N ASP A 323 26.06 22.66 -15.37
CA ASP A 323 25.74 24.08 -15.42
C ASP A 323 24.21 24.28 -15.45
N TYR A 324 23.48 23.52 -16.30
CA TYR A 324 22.04 23.53 -16.34
C TYR A 324 21.43 23.14 -14.99
N VAL A 325 21.85 22.03 -14.42
CA VAL A 325 21.34 21.56 -13.11
C VAL A 325 21.58 22.60 -12.00
N ARG A 326 22.75 23.26 -12.02
CA ARG A 326 23.09 24.31 -11.07
C ARG A 326 22.21 25.55 -11.23
N ASP A 327 21.98 26.00 -12.48
CA ASP A 327 21.11 27.12 -12.78
C ASP A 327 19.67 26.88 -12.29
N GLN A 328 19.13 25.68 -12.55
CA GLN A 328 17.80 25.32 -12.09
C GLN A 328 17.68 25.29 -10.56
N ARG A 329 18.72 24.80 -9.86
CA ARG A 329 18.78 24.85 -8.38
C ARG A 329 18.78 26.28 -7.85
N GLN A 330 19.50 27.19 -8.50
CA GLN A 330 19.51 28.62 -8.12
C GLN A 330 18.13 29.27 -8.30
N ARG A 331 17.32 28.78 -9.24
CA ARG A 331 15.92 29.20 -9.45
C ARG A 331 14.93 28.52 -8.48
N GLY A 332 15.41 27.75 -7.50
CA GLY A 332 14.57 27.08 -6.52
C GLY A 332 13.96 25.77 -7.02
N ILE A 333 14.30 25.31 -8.23
CA ILE A 333 13.88 24.00 -8.74
C ILE A 333 14.90 22.97 -8.28
N SER A 334 14.56 22.19 -7.29
CA SER A 334 15.44 21.14 -6.78
C SER A 334 14.72 19.83 -6.84
N ILE A 335 15.33 18.83 -7.49
CA ILE A 335 14.87 17.45 -7.43
C ILE A 335 15.55 16.79 -6.24
N GLN A 336 14.75 16.53 -5.22
CA GLN A 336 15.10 15.66 -4.11
C GLN A 336 14.39 14.33 -4.35
N ASN A 337 15.08 13.22 -4.18
CA ASN A 337 14.42 11.92 -4.25
C ASN A 337 13.59 11.73 -2.95
N ARG A 338 12.28 11.93 -3.03
CA ARG A 338 11.33 11.80 -1.91
C ARG A 338 10.48 10.54 -2.11
N PRO A 339 10.96 9.37 -1.68
CA PRO A 339 10.25 8.11 -1.86
C PRO A 339 8.88 8.12 -1.19
N ASP A 340 8.71 8.85 -0.08
CA ASP A 340 7.47 8.93 0.67
C ASP A 340 6.31 9.52 -0.15
N LEU A 341 6.61 10.42 -1.10
CA LEU A 341 5.60 11.00 -1.99
C LEU A 341 5.19 10.06 -3.14
N LEU A 342 6.05 9.12 -3.51
CA LEU A 342 5.84 8.23 -4.65
C LEU A 342 5.30 6.86 -4.24
N SER A 343 5.64 6.40 -3.04
CA SER A 343 5.21 5.10 -2.52
C SER A 343 3.68 4.93 -2.52
N PRO A 344 2.88 5.94 -2.12
CA PRO A 344 1.43 5.81 -2.16
C PRO A 344 0.85 5.61 -3.56
N LEU A 345 1.56 6.05 -4.60
CA LEU A 345 1.14 5.91 -6.00
C LEU A 345 1.50 4.55 -6.62
N GLY A 346 2.14 3.65 -5.88
CA GLY A 346 2.70 2.41 -6.44
C GLY A 346 3.86 2.64 -7.40
N LEU A 347 4.42 3.87 -7.46
CA LEU A 347 5.50 4.23 -8.36
C LEU A 347 6.86 3.96 -7.72
N THR A 348 7.78 3.39 -8.52
CA THR A 348 9.15 3.17 -8.08
C THR A 348 9.92 4.49 -8.04
N PRO A 349 10.65 4.79 -6.95
CA PRO A 349 11.49 5.96 -6.90
C PRO A 349 12.53 5.97 -8.02
N LEU A 350 12.71 7.14 -8.63
CA LEU A 350 13.67 7.34 -9.70
C LEU A 350 15.11 7.16 -9.17
N ARG A 351 15.79 6.10 -9.57
CA ARG A 351 17.18 5.82 -9.17
C ARG A 351 18.16 6.13 -10.30
N ASN A 352 18.21 5.27 -11.31
CA ASN A 352 19.06 5.42 -12.48
C ASN A 352 18.19 5.32 -13.72
N ASP A 353 18.10 6.41 -14.46
CA ASP A 353 17.28 6.54 -15.66
C ASP A 353 18.09 6.47 -16.97
N GLU A 354 19.41 6.20 -16.87
CA GLU A 354 20.29 6.20 -18.05
C GLU A 354 19.80 5.20 -19.10
N GLY A 355 19.27 4.06 -18.71
CA GLY A 355 18.73 3.06 -19.63
C GLY A 355 17.58 3.61 -20.47
N LEU A 356 16.59 4.24 -19.82
CA LEU A 356 15.47 4.88 -20.50
C LEU A 356 15.94 5.99 -21.44
N VAL A 357 16.76 6.91 -20.93
CA VAL A 357 17.24 8.06 -21.70
C VAL A 357 18.05 7.61 -22.89
N ARG A 358 18.87 6.58 -22.74
CA ARG A 358 19.65 6.02 -23.84
C ARG A 358 18.78 5.40 -24.91
N ASP A 359 17.76 4.62 -24.56
CA ASP A 359 16.86 3.98 -25.53
C ASP A 359 16.07 5.02 -26.33
N TYR A 360 15.60 6.09 -25.68
CA TYR A 360 14.95 7.20 -26.37
C TYR A 360 15.91 7.94 -27.31
N LEU A 361 17.14 8.20 -26.89
CA LEU A 361 18.15 8.81 -27.73
C LEU A 361 18.52 7.88 -28.90
N ASP A 362 18.72 6.59 -28.64
CA ASP A 362 18.99 5.59 -29.68
C ASP A 362 17.87 5.59 -30.73
N HIS A 363 16.60 5.58 -30.30
CA HIS A 363 15.46 5.64 -31.20
C HIS A 363 15.49 6.88 -32.10
N PHE A 364 15.63 8.08 -31.52
CA PHE A 364 15.65 9.30 -32.32
C PHE A 364 16.90 9.41 -33.20
N PHE A 365 18.05 8.97 -32.74
CA PHE A 365 19.29 9.06 -33.47
C PHE A 365 19.40 8.11 -34.65
N VAL A 366 18.51 7.12 -34.76
CA VAL A 366 18.41 6.31 -36.01
C VAL A 366 18.09 7.23 -37.21
N GLU A 367 17.16 8.15 -37.06
CA GLU A 367 16.69 9.03 -38.11
C GLU A 367 17.43 10.38 -38.18
N GLU A 368 17.78 10.95 -37.03
CA GLU A 368 18.40 12.27 -36.94
C GLU A 368 19.79 12.33 -37.57
N GLY A 369 20.06 13.42 -38.27
CA GLY A 369 21.38 13.69 -38.87
C GLY A 369 22.41 14.32 -37.92
N GLN A 370 21.98 14.75 -36.74
CA GLN A 370 22.81 15.45 -35.75
C GLN A 370 22.36 15.13 -34.30
N TYR A 371 23.29 15.24 -33.37
CA TYR A 371 23.04 14.92 -31.97
C TYR A 371 22.66 16.15 -31.10
N THR A 372 22.65 17.35 -31.67
CA THR A 372 22.53 18.62 -30.92
C THR A 372 21.13 18.93 -30.41
N SER A 373 20.12 18.19 -30.86
CA SER A 373 18.70 18.40 -30.51
C SER A 373 18.45 18.38 -28.99
N PHE A 374 19.29 17.67 -28.22
CA PHE A 374 19.14 17.50 -26.76
C PHE A 374 20.25 18.22 -25.96
N SER A 375 21.12 19.00 -26.61
CA SER A 375 22.29 19.62 -26.00
C SER A 375 21.98 20.69 -24.93
N ASN A 376 20.74 21.15 -24.87
CA ASN A 376 20.30 22.07 -23.81
C ASN A 376 20.35 21.42 -22.42
N PHE A 377 20.11 20.12 -22.31
CA PHE A 377 19.94 19.38 -21.06
C PHE A 377 21.03 18.34 -20.82
N VAL A 378 21.50 17.73 -21.89
CA VAL A 378 22.45 16.60 -21.85
C VAL A 378 23.84 17.07 -22.28
N LYS A 379 24.88 16.49 -21.65
CA LYS A 379 26.27 16.76 -22.01
C LYS A 379 26.57 16.41 -23.45
N GLU A 380 27.28 17.29 -24.14
CA GLU A 380 27.61 17.11 -25.55
C GLU A 380 28.43 15.83 -25.78
N ASP A 381 29.40 15.53 -24.93
CA ASP A 381 30.25 14.33 -25.05
C ASP A 381 29.39 13.04 -24.93
N TYR A 382 28.36 13.05 -24.06
CA TYR A 382 27.45 11.93 -23.93
C TYR A 382 26.60 11.77 -25.18
N LEU A 383 25.98 12.84 -25.68
CA LEU A 383 25.16 12.83 -26.88
C LEU A 383 25.98 12.37 -28.09
N LYS A 384 27.20 12.92 -28.28
CA LYS A 384 28.12 12.58 -29.35
C LYS A 384 28.47 11.09 -29.34
N ARG A 385 28.73 10.54 -28.15
CA ARG A 385 29.02 9.12 -27.98
C ARG A 385 27.80 8.26 -28.34
N VAL A 386 26.64 8.52 -27.73
CA VAL A 386 25.41 7.73 -27.99
C VAL A 386 25.04 7.80 -29.48
N PHE A 387 25.10 8.98 -30.09
CA PHE A 387 24.80 9.16 -31.51
C PHE A 387 25.73 8.33 -32.40
N ALA A 388 27.04 8.38 -32.17
CA ALA A 388 28.00 7.61 -32.96
C ALA A 388 27.82 6.10 -32.75
N GLU A 389 27.58 5.65 -31.51
CA GLU A 389 27.28 4.26 -31.21
C GLU A 389 26.01 3.78 -31.91
N THR A 390 24.91 4.56 -31.85
CA THR A 390 23.65 4.24 -32.53
C THR A 390 23.84 4.09 -34.05
N LYS A 391 24.56 5.02 -34.69
CA LYS A 391 24.83 4.95 -36.12
C LYS A 391 25.67 3.72 -36.52
N LEU A 392 26.70 3.40 -35.72
CA LEU A 392 27.55 2.22 -35.93
C LEU A 392 26.78 0.91 -35.71
N LEU A 393 25.97 0.82 -34.63
CA LEU A 393 25.21 -0.37 -34.29
C LEU A 393 24.17 -0.70 -35.37
N ASN A 394 23.59 0.30 -36.02
CA ASN A 394 22.58 0.14 -37.08
C ASN A 394 23.17 0.21 -38.47
N GLY A 395 24.49 0.34 -38.63
CA GLY A 395 25.13 0.37 -39.95
C GLY A 395 24.75 1.60 -40.80
N ILE A 396 24.40 2.72 -40.20
CA ILE A 396 23.85 3.91 -40.86
C ILE A 396 24.96 4.88 -41.28
N GLY A 397 25.03 5.18 -42.54
CA GLY A 397 25.89 6.23 -43.10
C GLY A 397 27.37 5.85 -43.16
N ASN A 398 28.27 6.84 -43.00
CA ASN A 398 29.72 6.62 -43.10
C ASN A 398 30.34 6.23 -41.76
N ALA A 399 30.74 4.97 -41.63
CA ALA A 399 31.32 4.43 -40.37
C ALA A 399 32.58 5.18 -39.96
N GLU A 400 33.46 5.61 -40.90
CA GLU A 400 34.69 6.36 -40.53
C GLU A 400 34.35 7.66 -39.80
N LYS A 401 33.32 8.36 -40.24
CA LYS A 401 32.82 9.57 -39.58
C LYS A 401 32.41 9.27 -38.14
N TRP A 402 31.70 8.18 -37.89
CA TRP A 402 31.22 7.84 -36.55
C TRP A 402 32.36 7.36 -35.65
N PHE A 403 33.29 6.59 -36.19
CA PHE A 403 34.50 6.21 -35.42
C PHE A 403 35.32 7.43 -35.01
N SER A 404 35.43 8.46 -35.83
CA SER A 404 36.17 9.69 -35.49
C SER A 404 35.51 10.48 -34.32
N MET A 405 34.28 10.21 -34.00
CA MET A 405 33.56 10.83 -32.89
C MET A 405 33.79 10.12 -31.57
N LEU A 406 34.38 8.93 -31.56
CA LEU A 406 34.62 8.10 -30.38
C LEU A 406 36.13 8.07 -30.05
N SER A 407 36.45 7.95 -28.77
CA SER A 407 37.82 7.67 -28.35
C SER A 407 38.23 6.23 -28.69
N PRO A 408 39.54 5.93 -28.85
CA PRO A 408 39.98 4.56 -29.11
C PRO A 408 39.47 3.53 -28.08
N GLY A 409 39.38 3.87 -26.81
CA GLY A 409 38.86 3.01 -25.76
C GLY A 409 37.36 2.76 -25.90
N GLN A 410 36.58 3.77 -26.31
CA GLN A 410 35.13 3.61 -26.58
C GLN A 410 34.89 2.70 -27.78
N VAL A 411 35.69 2.85 -28.85
CA VAL A 411 35.61 1.97 -30.03
C VAL A 411 35.93 0.52 -29.65
N GLN A 412 36.98 0.30 -28.86
CA GLN A 412 37.36 -1.03 -28.42
C GLN A 412 36.26 -1.66 -27.55
N THR A 413 35.75 -0.92 -26.56
CA THR A 413 34.65 -1.36 -25.71
C THR A 413 33.41 -1.71 -26.54
N LEU A 414 33.02 -0.86 -27.49
CA LEU A 414 31.88 -1.10 -28.36
C LEU A 414 32.07 -2.36 -29.19
N LYS A 415 33.28 -2.57 -29.73
CA LYS A 415 33.61 -3.74 -30.54
C LYS A 415 33.57 -5.05 -29.79
N GLU A 416 34.08 -5.05 -28.55
CA GLU A 416 34.18 -6.25 -27.72
C GLU A 416 32.89 -6.58 -26.96
N ARG A 417 32.04 -5.57 -26.71
CA ARG A 417 30.81 -5.73 -25.95
C ARG A 417 29.87 -6.71 -26.62
N ILE A 418 29.50 -7.76 -25.90
CA ILE A 418 28.46 -8.70 -26.26
C ILE A 418 27.13 -8.17 -25.74
N GLU A 419 26.10 -8.16 -26.57
CA GLU A 419 24.76 -7.70 -26.18
C GLU A 419 23.70 -8.73 -26.56
N ILE A 420 22.81 -9.02 -25.63
CA ILE A 420 21.53 -9.66 -25.82
C ILE A 420 20.54 -8.75 -25.09
N ALA A 421 19.85 -7.90 -25.82
CA ALA A 421 18.96 -6.89 -25.28
C ALA A 421 17.53 -7.19 -25.69
N PHE A 422 16.72 -7.69 -24.78
CA PHE A 422 15.30 -7.90 -25.03
C PHE A 422 14.60 -6.58 -25.34
N SER A 423 13.70 -6.61 -26.33
CA SER A 423 12.87 -5.45 -26.64
C SER A 423 12.00 -5.07 -25.44
N PRO A 424 11.87 -3.78 -25.13
CA PRO A 424 10.91 -3.31 -24.12
C PRO A 424 9.45 -3.67 -24.45
N GLU A 425 9.16 -3.93 -25.72
CA GLU A 425 7.82 -4.31 -26.21
C GLU A 425 7.45 -5.77 -25.91
N ASN A 426 8.41 -6.59 -25.47
CA ASN A 426 8.13 -7.97 -25.11
C ASN A 426 7.17 -8.02 -23.93
N ARG A 427 6.11 -8.80 -24.07
CA ARG A 427 5.19 -9.09 -22.97
C ARG A 427 5.90 -9.92 -21.92
N ARG A 428 5.55 -9.71 -20.66
CA ARG A 428 6.04 -10.52 -19.54
C ARG A 428 5.26 -11.82 -19.37
N GLU A 429 4.00 -11.81 -19.80
CA GLU A 429 3.08 -12.93 -19.66
C GLU A 429 2.31 -13.12 -20.99
N TYR A 430 2.08 -14.36 -21.33
CA TYR A 430 1.35 -14.78 -22.52
C TYR A 430 0.19 -15.70 -22.12
N PRO A 431 -1.02 -15.51 -22.66
CA PRO A 431 -2.12 -16.45 -22.48
C PRO A 431 -1.75 -17.85 -22.99
N VAL A 432 -2.29 -18.89 -22.36
CA VAL A 432 -2.00 -20.29 -22.71
C VAL A 432 -2.27 -20.62 -24.17
N ALA A 433 -3.20 -19.90 -24.82
CA ALA A 433 -3.56 -20.12 -26.23
C ALA A 433 -2.67 -19.36 -27.24
N GLU A 434 -1.79 -18.49 -26.76
CA GLU A 434 -0.91 -17.69 -27.61
C GLU A 434 0.51 -18.29 -27.65
N SER A 435 1.19 -18.17 -28.80
CA SER A 435 2.62 -18.47 -28.87
C SER A 435 3.43 -17.39 -28.17
N VAL A 436 4.47 -17.80 -27.49
CA VAL A 436 5.45 -16.86 -26.93
C VAL A 436 6.32 -16.34 -28.07
N ASP A 437 6.33 -15.04 -28.27
CA ASP A 437 7.14 -14.36 -29.28
C ASP A 437 8.00 -13.28 -28.59
N LEU A 438 9.30 -13.49 -28.55
CA LEU A 438 10.27 -12.62 -27.91
C LEU A 438 11.21 -12.02 -28.94
N THR A 439 11.35 -10.71 -28.90
CA THR A 439 12.28 -9.97 -29.76
C THR A 439 13.49 -9.51 -28.96
N ALA A 440 14.68 -9.71 -29.48
CA ALA A 440 15.91 -9.22 -28.87
C ALA A 440 16.89 -8.65 -29.90
N GLY A 441 17.59 -7.58 -29.51
CA GLY A 441 18.74 -7.05 -30.23
C GLY A 441 19.99 -7.85 -29.87
N ILE A 442 20.61 -8.48 -30.87
CA ILE A 442 21.79 -9.33 -30.72
C ILE A 442 23.00 -8.64 -31.34
N LYS A 443 24.09 -8.56 -30.59
CA LYS A 443 25.35 -8.00 -31.08
C LYS A 443 26.55 -8.78 -30.59
N ASN A 444 27.49 -9.07 -31.45
CA ASN A 444 28.76 -9.77 -31.17
C ASN A 444 28.57 -11.14 -30.46
N VAL A 445 27.44 -11.81 -30.71
CA VAL A 445 27.15 -13.16 -30.25
C VAL A 445 27.43 -14.11 -31.40
N LYS A 446 28.33 -15.07 -31.20
CA LYS A 446 28.62 -16.09 -32.22
C LYS A 446 27.61 -17.21 -32.20
N GLU A 447 27.12 -17.52 -31.04
CA GLU A 447 26.17 -18.60 -30.83
C GLU A 447 25.24 -18.25 -29.68
N LEU A 448 23.94 -18.42 -29.89
CA LEU A 448 22.89 -18.24 -28.92
C LEU A 448 22.18 -19.58 -28.70
N LEU A 449 22.06 -19.97 -27.45
CA LEU A 449 21.33 -21.14 -27.03
C LEU A 449 20.05 -20.69 -26.34
N VAL A 450 18.91 -20.96 -26.93
CA VAL A 450 17.58 -20.70 -26.34
C VAL A 450 17.07 -22.01 -25.75
N LYS A 451 16.74 -21.99 -24.47
CA LYS A 451 16.19 -23.13 -23.74
C LYS A 451 14.83 -22.81 -23.18
N VAL A 452 13.88 -23.70 -23.37
CA VAL A 452 12.53 -23.59 -22.82
C VAL A 452 12.35 -24.64 -21.72
N TYR A 453 11.84 -24.21 -20.58
CA TYR A 453 11.56 -25.06 -19.44
C TYR A 453 10.08 -24.97 -19.08
N GLU A 454 9.47 -26.12 -18.88
CA GLU A 454 8.12 -26.22 -18.32
C GLU A 454 8.22 -26.43 -16.81
N VAL A 455 7.64 -25.53 -16.05
CA VAL A 455 7.67 -25.57 -14.58
C VAL A 455 6.25 -25.70 -14.05
N ASN A 456 6.01 -26.70 -13.19
CA ASN A 456 4.75 -26.82 -12.49
C ASN A 456 4.65 -25.76 -11.39
N ALA A 457 3.96 -24.66 -11.69
CA ALA A 457 3.84 -23.49 -10.81
C ALA A 457 3.24 -23.84 -9.45
N LEU A 458 2.22 -24.73 -9.41
CA LEU A 458 1.57 -25.14 -8.16
C LEU A 458 2.54 -25.90 -7.27
N ASN A 459 3.23 -26.89 -7.82
CA ASN A 459 4.23 -27.68 -7.05
C ASN A 459 5.37 -26.80 -6.57
N PHE A 460 5.83 -25.86 -7.41
CA PHE A 460 6.86 -24.91 -7.00
C PHE A 460 6.38 -24.06 -5.83
N TYR A 461 5.18 -23.46 -5.92
CA TYR A 461 4.61 -22.64 -4.85
C TYR A 461 4.43 -23.43 -3.54
N LEU A 462 3.91 -24.65 -3.63
CA LEU A 462 3.71 -25.51 -2.44
C LEU A 462 5.03 -25.84 -1.73
N ASN A 463 6.12 -26.03 -2.49
CA ASN A 463 7.42 -26.36 -1.94
C ASN A 463 8.19 -25.13 -1.44
N GLU A 464 8.27 -24.09 -2.26
CA GLU A 464 9.10 -22.91 -2.01
C GLU A 464 8.38 -21.78 -1.25
N LYS A 465 7.04 -21.83 -1.16
CA LYS A 465 6.17 -20.80 -0.54
C LYS A 465 6.38 -19.40 -1.13
N ARG A 466 6.75 -19.34 -2.40
CA ARG A 466 6.93 -18.10 -3.16
C ARG A 466 6.50 -18.30 -4.62
N GLU A 467 6.17 -17.21 -5.27
CA GLU A 467 5.88 -17.23 -6.70
C GLU A 467 7.12 -17.49 -7.55
N ILE A 468 6.91 -18.02 -8.75
CA ILE A 468 7.98 -18.19 -9.73
C ILE A 468 8.44 -16.82 -10.19
N ASN A 469 9.74 -16.59 -10.14
CA ASN A 469 10.38 -15.40 -10.66
C ASN A 469 11.60 -15.77 -11.54
N THR A 470 12.31 -14.77 -12.03
CA THR A 470 13.50 -14.95 -12.88
C THR A 470 14.73 -15.50 -12.15
N ASP A 471 14.67 -15.65 -10.81
CA ASP A 471 15.77 -16.16 -9.98
C ASP A 471 15.76 -17.69 -9.84
N LEU A 472 15.03 -18.39 -10.71
CA LEU A 472 15.03 -19.83 -10.74
C LEU A 472 16.42 -20.37 -11.11
N ASN A 473 16.96 -21.22 -10.22
CA ASN A 473 18.15 -21.97 -10.57
C ASN A 473 17.78 -23.12 -11.49
N LEU A 474 18.07 -22.94 -12.77
CA LEU A 474 17.85 -23.94 -13.82
C LEU A 474 19.09 -24.80 -14.11
N ASP A 475 20.18 -24.60 -13.38
CA ASP A 475 21.43 -25.35 -13.56
C ASP A 475 21.21 -26.85 -13.29
N GLY A 476 21.61 -27.66 -14.24
CA GLY A 476 21.46 -29.12 -14.18
C GLY A 476 20.09 -29.67 -14.59
N LEU A 477 19.11 -28.79 -14.92
CA LEU A 477 17.83 -29.21 -15.47
C LEU A 477 17.94 -29.45 -16.98
N ILE A 478 17.22 -30.45 -17.46
CA ILE A 478 17.07 -30.72 -18.90
C ILE A 478 15.97 -29.82 -19.42
N ALA A 479 16.28 -29.01 -20.43
CA ALA A 479 15.29 -28.17 -21.09
C ALA A 479 14.27 -29.05 -21.85
N ASN A 480 13.01 -28.61 -21.88
CA ASN A 480 11.95 -29.24 -22.68
C ASN A 480 12.21 -29.04 -24.16
N GLU A 481 12.67 -27.84 -24.52
CA GLU A 481 13.10 -27.50 -25.88
C GLU A 481 14.42 -26.75 -25.85
N GLU A 482 15.25 -26.99 -26.86
CA GLU A 482 16.52 -26.30 -27.03
C GLU A 482 16.71 -25.92 -28.50
N LYS A 483 16.98 -24.63 -28.75
CA LYS A 483 17.26 -24.10 -30.08
C LYS A 483 18.64 -23.45 -30.10
N ARG A 484 19.51 -23.88 -31.00
CA ARG A 484 20.85 -23.33 -31.18
C ARG A 484 20.87 -22.50 -32.43
N ILE A 485 21.31 -21.24 -32.32
CA ILE A 485 21.37 -20.27 -33.39
C ILE A 485 22.80 -19.78 -33.53
N VAL A 486 23.38 -19.90 -34.76
CA VAL A 486 24.73 -19.45 -35.03
C VAL A 486 24.68 -18.19 -35.89
N TYR A 487 25.44 -17.18 -35.47
CA TYR A 487 25.50 -15.90 -36.16
C TYR A 487 26.87 -15.66 -36.79
N ASP A 488 26.86 -15.14 -38.00
CA ASP A 488 28.06 -14.71 -38.76
C ASP A 488 28.01 -13.20 -39.05
N GLN A 489 27.44 -12.44 -38.13
CA GLN A 489 27.30 -10.99 -38.26
C GLN A 489 28.57 -10.25 -37.79
N PRO A 490 28.90 -9.12 -38.42
CA PRO A 490 30.00 -8.26 -37.93
C PRO A 490 29.78 -7.85 -36.45
N SER A 491 30.85 -7.91 -35.64
CA SER A 491 30.80 -7.64 -34.21
C SER A 491 30.30 -6.24 -33.81
N MET A 492 30.27 -5.32 -34.76
CA MET A 492 29.79 -3.94 -34.55
C MET A 492 28.31 -3.75 -34.82
N LEU A 493 27.70 -4.64 -35.61
CA LEU A 493 26.28 -4.50 -35.96
C LEU A 493 25.39 -5.19 -34.95
N ARG A 494 24.30 -4.52 -34.61
CA ARG A 494 23.18 -5.09 -33.86
C ARG A 494 22.14 -5.55 -34.90
N HIS A 495 21.67 -6.75 -34.80
CA HIS A 495 20.53 -7.25 -35.52
C HIS A 495 19.40 -7.65 -34.61
N VAL A 496 18.19 -7.57 -35.07
CA VAL A 496 17.00 -7.94 -34.31
C VAL A 496 16.63 -9.37 -34.67
N GLU A 497 16.40 -10.18 -33.67
CA GLU A 497 15.98 -11.57 -33.78
C GLU A 497 14.68 -11.79 -33.01
N SER A 498 13.81 -12.65 -33.57
CA SER A 498 12.56 -13.08 -32.92
C SER A 498 12.60 -14.58 -32.64
N PHE A 499 12.17 -14.97 -31.48
CA PHE A 499 12.24 -16.33 -30.95
C PHE A 499 10.85 -16.89 -30.71
#